data_dc2b1d10a6df984e2357296e2f6f9deb
#
_entry.id   dc2b1d10a6df984e2357296e2f6f9deb
#
_cell.length_a   1.000
_cell.length_b   1.000
_cell.length_c   1.000
_cell.angle_alpha   90.00
_cell.angle_beta   90.00
_cell.angle_gamma   90.00
#
_symmetry.space_group_name_H-M   'P 1'
#
loop_
_entity.id
_entity.type
_entity.pdbx_description
1 polymer ?
#
loop_
_entity_poly.entity_id
_entity_poly.type
_entity_poly.pdbx_seq_one_letter_code
_entity_poly.pdbx_strand_id
1 'polypeptide(L)'
;MSDCIFCKIARGEISSRKVYEDDELFAFHDINPVAPVHFMLIPRLHVASLMEADSGHTALLGRMLLLAPKLAKEQGLDNGFRIVINTGKGGGQEVFHLHIHIIGGGHIPPMVRRS
;
A
#
# COMPACT_ATOMS: atom_id res chain seq x y z
N MET A 1 -20.84 -3.27 -8.35
CA MET A 1 -19.80 -3.90 -9.14
C MET A 1 -18.67 -2.92 -9.40
N SER A 2 -17.52 -3.22 -8.97
CA SER A 2 -16.42 -2.25 -9.03
C SER A 2 -15.58 -2.44 -10.29
N ASP A 3 -15.29 -1.34 -10.97
CA ASP A 3 -14.32 -1.30 -12.05
C ASP A 3 -12.94 -0.96 -11.51
N CYS A 4 -12.78 -0.94 -10.19
CA CYS A 4 -11.52 -0.60 -9.54
C CYS A 4 -10.45 -1.61 -9.90
N ILE A 5 -9.33 -1.11 -10.44
CA ILE A 5 -8.23 -1.97 -10.85
C ILE A 5 -7.64 -2.75 -9.66
N PHE A 6 -7.60 -2.14 -8.47
CA PHE A 6 -7.07 -2.82 -7.29
C PHE A 6 -8.03 -3.91 -6.78
N CYS A 7 -9.33 -3.68 -6.89
CA CYS A 7 -10.29 -4.75 -6.60
C CYS A 7 -10.08 -5.93 -7.53
N LYS A 8 -9.82 -5.67 -8.80
CA LYS A 8 -9.59 -6.72 -9.79
C LYS A 8 -8.29 -7.47 -9.52
N ILE A 9 -7.24 -6.75 -9.13
CA ILE A 9 -5.96 -7.36 -8.77
C ILE A 9 -6.15 -8.27 -7.55
N ALA A 10 -6.84 -7.78 -6.53
CA ALA A 10 -7.06 -8.56 -5.31
C ALA A 10 -7.89 -9.83 -5.58
N ARG A 11 -8.78 -9.79 -6.57
CA ARG A 11 -9.58 -10.96 -6.95
C ARG A 11 -8.87 -11.89 -7.94
N GLY A 12 -7.67 -11.50 -8.40
CA GLY A 12 -6.93 -12.30 -9.37
C GLY A 12 -7.40 -12.14 -10.81
N GLU A 13 -8.25 -11.15 -11.08
CA GLU A 13 -8.75 -10.89 -12.44
C GLU A 13 -7.70 -10.19 -13.30
N ILE A 14 -6.77 -9.48 -12.66
CA ILE A 14 -5.62 -8.86 -13.31
C ILE A 14 -4.39 -9.41 -12.62
N SER A 15 -3.43 -9.90 -13.38
CA SER A 15 -2.23 -10.49 -12.81
C SER A 15 -1.35 -9.40 -12.17
N SER A 16 -0.61 -9.80 -11.15
CA SER A 16 0.31 -8.93 -10.44
C SER A 16 1.44 -9.78 -9.87
N ARG A 17 2.53 -9.12 -9.48
CA ARG A 17 3.60 -9.79 -8.75
C ARG A 17 3.27 -9.75 -7.27
N LYS A 18 2.60 -10.80 -6.82
CA LYS A 18 2.07 -10.86 -5.46
C LYS A 18 3.18 -10.94 -4.42
N VAL A 19 3.00 -10.19 -3.33
CA VAL A 19 3.87 -10.24 -2.15
C VAL A 19 3.19 -11.04 -1.03
N TYR A 20 1.88 -10.87 -0.87
CA TYR A 20 1.16 -11.47 0.24
C TYR A 20 -0.35 -11.45 -0.03
N GLU A 21 -1.07 -12.40 0.54
CA GLU A 21 -2.53 -12.31 0.55
C GLU A 21 -3.10 -13.10 1.71
N ASP A 22 -4.24 -12.63 2.21
CA ASP A 22 -5.08 -13.35 3.14
C ASP A 22 -6.54 -12.93 2.90
N ASP A 23 -7.43 -13.25 3.83
CA ASP A 23 -8.86 -13.00 3.66
C ASP A 23 -9.20 -11.52 3.55
N GLU A 24 -8.40 -10.64 4.13
CA GLU A 24 -8.70 -9.22 4.19
C GLU A 24 -7.74 -8.34 3.41
N LEU A 25 -6.51 -8.81 3.20
CA LEU A 25 -5.42 -7.97 2.67
C LEU A 25 -4.75 -8.63 1.48
N PHE A 26 -4.21 -7.79 0.61
CA PHE A 26 -3.45 -8.22 -0.55
C PHE A 26 -2.29 -7.26 -0.75
N ALA A 27 -1.12 -7.80 -1.09
CA ALA A 27 0.04 -6.96 -1.36
C ALA A 27 0.73 -7.40 -2.65
N PHE A 28 1.22 -6.43 -3.41
CA PHE A 28 1.85 -6.70 -4.72
C PHE A 28 2.87 -5.61 -5.05
N HIS A 29 3.86 -5.99 -5.85
CA HIS A 29 4.92 -5.07 -6.26
C HIS A 29 4.37 -3.99 -7.18
N ASP A 30 4.86 -2.75 -6.99
CA ASP A 30 4.53 -1.65 -7.89
C ASP A 30 5.23 -1.88 -9.23
N ILE A 31 4.52 -1.70 -10.34
CA ILE A 31 5.10 -1.87 -11.68
C ILE A 31 6.02 -0.72 -12.07
N ASN A 32 5.91 0.42 -11.38
CA ASN A 32 6.76 1.58 -11.60
C ASN A 32 7.45 1.95 -10.30
N PRO A 33 8.35 1.09 -9.79
CA PRO A 33 8.94 1.31 -8.47
C PRO A 33 9.78 2.56 -8.42
N VAL A 34 9.74 3.24 -7.27
CA VAL A 34 10.56 4.43 -7.02
C VAL A 34 11.78 4.10 -6.16
N ALA A 35 11.94 2.84 -5.78
CA ALA A 35 13.06 2.36 -4.98
C ALA A 35 13.27 0.87 -5.28
N PRO A 36 14.41 0.29 -4.87
CA PRO A 36 14.67 -1.13 -5.12
C PRO A 36 13.58 -2.05 -4.60
N VAL A 37 12.97 -1.71 -3.46
CA VAL A 37 11.78 -2.39 -2.98
C VAL A 37 10.65 -1.38 -2.92
N HIS A 38 9.57 -1.66 -3.61
CA HIS A 38 8.39 -0.81 -3.61
C HIS A 38 7.18 -1.70 -3.88
N PHE A 39 6.41 -1.95 -2.83
CA PHE A 39 5.17 -2.71 -2.98
C PHE A 39 4.02 -1.98 -2.31
N MET A 40 2.81 -2.39 -2.62
CA MET A 40 1.60 -1.79 -2.09
C MET A 40 0.82 -2.82 -1.29
N LEU A 41 0.20 -2.37 -0.21
CA LEU A 41 -0.66 -3.19 0.62
C LEU A 41 -2.06 -2.58 0.56
N ILE A 42 -3.03 -3.39 0.18
CA ILE A 42 -4.42 -2.94 0.02
C ILE A 42 -5.36 -3.82 0.82
N PRO A 43 -6.48 -3.25 1.29
CA PRO A 43 -7.56 -4.09 1.79
C PRO A 43 -8.36 -4.63 0.61
N ARG A 44 -8.91 -5.83 0.76
CA ARG A 44 -9.83 -6.37 -0.25
C ARG A 44 -11.13 -5.58 -0.25
N LEU A 45 -11.55 -5.12 0.92
CA LEU A 45 -12.70 -4.23 1.03
C LEU A 45 -12.38 -2.92 0.31
N HIS A 46 -13.26 -2.49 -0.56
CA HIS A 46 -13.05 -1.25 -1.29
C HIS A 46 -13.38 -0.05 -0.40
N VAL A 47 -12.35 0.70 -0.02
CA VAL A 47 -12.46 1.99 0.65
C VAL A 47 -11.68 2.94 -0.23
N ALA A 48 -12.31 4.00 -0.73
CA ALA A 48 -11.66 4.83 -1.74
C ALA A 48 -10.40 5.51 -1.22
N SER A 49 -10.44 6.04 -0.01
CA SER A 49 -9.29 6.72 0.59
C SER A 49 -9.48 6.85 2.10
N LEU A 50 -8.48 7.40 2.79
CA LEU A 50 -8.64 7.69 4.21
C LEU A 50 -9.76 8.70 4.47
N MET A 51 -10.12 9.52 3.49
CA MET A 51 -11.22 10.48 3.67
C MET A 51 -12.56 9.77 3.83
N GLU A 52 -12.73 8.59 3.26
CA GLU A 52 -13.95 7.79 3.39
C GLU A 52 -13.87 6.78 4.52
N ALA A 53 -12.70 6.58 5.12
CA ALA A 53 -12.57 5.66 6.24
C ALA A 53 -13.20 6.26 7.50
N ASP A 54 -13.69 5.39 8.37
CA ASP A 54 -14.31 5.81 9.62
C ASP A 54 -13.95 4.82 10.73
N SER A 55 -14.59 4.97 11.89
CA SER A 55 -14.28 4.13 13.06
C SER A 55 -14.53 2.64 12.80
N GLY A 56 -15.36 2.29 11.83
CA GLY A 56 -15.57 0.91 11.44
C GLY A 56 -14.36 0.28 10.76
N HIS A 57 -13.40 1.08 10.33
CA HIS A 57 -12.17 0.61 9.67
C HIS A 57 -10.96 0.59 10.59
N THR A 58 -11.14 0.87 11.89
CA THR A 58 -10.02 0.95 12.82
C THR A 58 -9.20 -0.33 12.87
N ALA A 59 -9.86 -1.47 12.99
CA ALA A 59 -9.17 -2.76 13.07
C ALA A 59 -8.44 -3.06 11.76
N LEU A 60 -9.09 -2.77 10.64
CA LEU A 60 -8.50 -3.01 9.30
C LEU A 60 -7.24 -2.18 9.10
N LEU A 61 -7.31 -0.89 9.41
CA LEU A 61 -6.16 0.01 9.22
C LEU A 61 -5.02 -0.35 10.16
N GLY A 62 -5.34 -0.68 11.40
CA GLY A 62 -4.33 -1.13 12.36
C GLY A 62 -3.64 -2.40 11.88
N ARG A 63 -4.42 -3.33 11.34
CA ARG A 63 -3.87 -4.57 10.81
C ARG A 63 -2.94 -4.32 9.63
N MET A 64 -3.31 -3.41 8.73
CA MET A 64 -2.46 -3.05 7.60
C MET A 64 -1.13 -2.47 8.07
N LEU A 65 -1.18 -1.55 9.03
CA LEU A 65 0.04 -0.90 9.52
C LEU A 65 0.95 -1.87 10.27
N LEU A 66 0.38 -2.85 10.97
CA LEU A 66 1.17 -3.85 11.69
C LEU A 66 1.70 -4.95 10.79
N LEU A 67 1.02 -5.23 9.69
CA LEU A 67 1.51 -6.20 8.71
C LEU A 67 2.67 -5.64 7.87
N ALA A 68 2.68 -4.33 7.63
CA ALA A 68 3.69 -3.69 6.78
C ALA A 68 5.14 -4.00 7.21
N PRO A 69 5.52 -3.88 8.49
CA PRO A 69 6.89 -4.21 8.89
C PRO A 69 7.25 -5.66 8.65
N LYS A 70 6.31 -6.58 8.86
CA LYS A 70 6.57 -7.99 8.63
C LYS A 70 6.87 -8.26 7.15
N LEU A 71 6.05 -7.70 6.26
CA LEU A 71 6.26 -7.86 4.82
C LEU A 71 7.54 -7.17 4.36
N ALA A 72 7.83 -5.99 4.92
CA ALA A 72 9.05 -5.26 4.60
C ALA A 72 10.28 -6.09 4.93
N LYS A 73 10.28 -6.73 6.09
CA LYS A 73 11.40 -7.58 6.51
C LYS A 73 11.56 -8.77 5.56
N GLU A 74 10.45 -9.39 5.16
CA GLU A 74 10.48 -10.51 4.23
C GLU A 74 11.03 -10.10 2.86
N GLN A 75 10.89 -8.83 2.51
CA GLN A 75 11.45 -8.28 1.27
C GLN A 75 12.88 -7.77 1.45
N GLY A 76 13.50 -8.02 2.58
CA GLY A 76 14.89 -7.67 2.81
C GLY A 76 15.12 -6.28 3.38
N LEU A 77 14.08 -5.60 3.83
CA LEU A 77 14.21 -4.25 4.37
C LEU A 77 14.51 -4.28 5.86
N ASP A 78 15.68 -4.83 6.22
CA ASP A 78 16.07 -4.99 7.63
C ASP A 78 16.42 -3.68 8.30
N ASN A 79 16.79 -2.67 7.51
CA ASN A 79 17.28 -1.39 8.01
C ASN A 79 16.19 -0.34 8.13
N GLY A 80 14.99 -0.67 7.73
CA GLY A 80 13.88 0.25 7.80
C GLY A 80 13.20 0.45 6.44
N PHE A 81 12.10 1.17 6.48
CA PHE A 81 11.30 1.41 5.28
C PHE A 81 10.45 2.65 5.49
N ARG A 82 9.92 3.16 4.40
CA ARG A 82 9.00 4.29 4.44
C ARG A 82 7.61 3.83 4.04
N ILE A 83 6.62 4.30 4.77
CA ILE A 83 5.21 4.12 4.40
C ILE A 83 4.69 5.44 3.84
N VAL A 84 3.98 5.38 2.72
CA VAL A 84 3.30 6.54 2.15
C VAL A 84 1.86 6.15 1.86
N ILE A 85 0.94 6.99 2.32
CA ILE A 85 -0.49 6.86 2.03
C ILE A 85 -0.94 8.17 1.42
N ASN A 86 -1.18 8.16 0.10
CA ASN A 86 -1.69 9.34 -0.59
C ASN A 86 -3.19 9.37 -0.45
N THR A 87 -3.75 10.49 -0.05
CA THR A 87 -5.17 10.60 0.24
C THR A 87 -5.80 11.72 -0.56
N GLY A 88 -6.76 11.35 -1.41
CA GLY A 88 -7.48 12.29 -2.23
C GLY A 88 -6.63 12.86 -3.36
N LYS A 89 -7.27 13.58 -4.25
CA LYS A 89 -6.58 14.19 -5.39
C LYS A 89 -5.51 15.17 -4.93
N GLY A 90 -5.79 15.95 -3.90
CA GLY A 90 -4.84 16.92 -3.36
C GLY A 90 -3.62 16.28 -2.73
N GLY A 91 -3.71 15.03 -2.35
CA GLY A 91 -2.58 14.26 -1.81
C GLY A 91 -1.83 13.43 -2.86
N GLY A 92 -2.25 13.52 -4.12
CA GLY A 92 -1.59 12.79 -5.20
C GLY A 92 -2.07 11.36 -5.38
N GLN A 93 -3.22 11.01 -4.81
CA GLN A 93 -3.76 9.67 -4.98
C GLN A 93 -4.20 9.46 -6.42
N GLU A 94 -3.72 8.40 -7.05
CA GLU A 94 -4.03 8.09 -8.45
C GLU A 94 -5.09 7.01 -8.58
N VAL A 95 -5.02 5.97 -7.75
CA VAL A 95 -6.03 4.91 -7.73
C VAL A 95 -6.88 5.06 -6.48
N PHE A 96 -8.20 5.20 -6.65
CA PHE A 96 -9.08 5.45 -5.51
C PHE A 96 -9.58 4.14 -4.91
N HIS A 97 -8.62 3.42 -4.38
CA HIS A 97 -8.73 2.26 -3.53
C HIS A 97 -7.59 2.40 -2.52
N LEU A 98 -7.92 2.61 -1.26
CA LEU A 98 -6.93 2.86 -0.21
C LEU A 98 -5.75 1.90 -0.32
N HIS A 99 -4.55 2.44 -0.32
CA HIS A 99 -3.36 1.61 -0.39
C HIS A 99 -2.20 2.28 0.33
N ILE A 100 -1.33 1.43 0.86
CA ILE A 100 -0.13 1.83 1.57
C ILE A 100 1.05 1.46 0.67
N HIS A 101 1.88 2.45 0.31
CA HIS A 101 3.16 2.18 -0.33
C HIS A 101 4.18 1.84 0.72
N ILE A 102 4.94 0.78 0.52
CA ILE A 102 6.07 0.40 1.37
C ILE A 102 7.32 0.46 0.50
N ILE A 103 8.26 1.31 0.88
CA ILE A 103 9.38 1.69 0.02
C ILE A 103 10.67 1.58 0.81
N GLY A 104 11.71 1.02 0.18
CA GLY A 104 13.01 0.95 0.83
C GLY A 104 14.08 0.28 -0.01
N GLY A 105 15.21 -0.02 0.60
CA GLY A 105 16.28 -0.76 -0.03
C GLY A 105 17.32 0.08 -0.76
N GLY A 106 17.21 1.39 -0.72
CA GLY A 106 18.17 2.29 -1.34
C GLY A 106 18.16 3.61 -0.63
N HIS A 107 18.66 4.64 -1.28
CA HIS A 107 18.61 5.97 -0.72
C HIS A 107 17.18 6.47 -0.74
N ILE A 108 16.66 6.83 0.43
CA ILE A 108 15.34 7.41 0.57
C ILE A 108 15.53 8.89 0.93
N PRO A 109 15.16 9.81 0.04
CA PRO A 109 15.36 11.23 0.32
C PRO A 109 14.52 11.69 1.52
N PRO A 110 14.97 12.69 2.27
CA PRO A 110 14.15 13.25 3.35
C PRO A 110 12.86 13.82 2.80
N MET A 111 11.77 13.63 3.54
CA MET A 111 10.46 14.16 3.15
C MET A 111 10.43 15.69 3.28
N VAL A 112 11.10 16.22 4.28
CA VAL A 112 11.10 17.66 4.54
C VAL A 112 12.36 18.26 3.97
N ARG A 113 12.18 19.19 3.04
CA ARG A 113 13.32 19.89 2.46
C ARG A 113 13.86 20.88 3.48
N ARG A 114 15.16 20.88 3.65
CA ARG A 114 15.83 21.88 4.46
C ARG A 114 16.30 23.01 3.57
N SER A 115 16.05 24.20 4.01
CA SER A 115 16.49 25.41 3.28
C SER A 115 17.65 26.04 3.94
#